data_c48708b9741c3670855d30935c85bbe1
#
_entry.id   c48708b9741c3670855d30935c85bbe1
#
_cell.length_a   1.000
_cell.length_b   1.000
_cell.length_c   1.000
_cell.angle_alpha   90.00
_cell.angle_beta   90.00
_cell.angle_gamma   90.00
#
_symmetry.space_group_name_H-M   'P 1'
#
loop_
_entity.id
_entity.type
_entity.pdbx_description
1 polymer ?
#
loop_
_entity_poly.entity_id
_entity_poly.type
_entity_poly.pdbx_seq_one_letter_code
_entity_poly.pdbx_strand_id
1 'polypeptide(L)'
;AGTEGYEVACTNGKGYIYKINTTGQVAETLDCAKVPGGTCTLTDTRAATAEQAGLYTRLAKEAGSSCQVSRYAVFPTQGNKETVELVCADGNGSIGMFPATGKGVVLDCGHALLAGYKCTLGKADYSGLTADLRKFGKKECTVSSTGQPLKAPDGSIRLEVACSDGLPGYMIQYSDPSTAKEAVACSFAGNCVLPTNKPKAKG
;
A
#
# COMPACT_ATOMS: atom_id res chain seq x y z
N ALA A 1 -27.77 9.30 11.47
CA ALA A 1 -28.39 10.27 10.56
C ALA A 1 -28.21 9.70 9.14
N GLY A 2 -29.34 9.52 8.42
CA GLY A 2 -29.33 8.98 7.05
C GLY A 2 -28.85 10.05 6.08
N THR A 3 -28.12 9.62 5.05
CA THR A 3 -27.82 10.43 3.87
C THR A 3 -28.41 9.74 2.64
N GLU A 4 -28.91 10.52 1.68
CA GLU A 4 -29.34 10.02 0.38
C GLU A 4 -28.21 10.28 -0.64
N GLY A 5 -27.93 9.31 -1.52
CA GLY A 5 -26.92 9.41 -2.56
C GLY A 5 -27.53 9.68 -3.92
N TYR A 6 -27.04 10.71 -4.61
CA TYR A 6 -27.47 11.08 -5.96
C TYR A 6 -26.28 11.02 -6.91
N GLU A 7 -26.34 10.14 -7.91
CA GLU A 7 -25.33 10.10 -8.96
C GLU A 7 -25.64 11.17 -10.02
N VAL A 8 -24.61 11.92 -10.39
CA VAL A 8 -24.67 12.93 -11.46
C VAL A 8 -23.62 12.59 -12.51
N ALA A 9 -24.05 12.23 -13.71
CA ALA A 9 -23.18 12.06 -14.88
C ALA A 9 -23.06 13.40 -15.61
N CYS A 10 -21.83 13.86 -15.82
CA CYS A 10 -21.54 15.11 -16.51
C CYS A 10 -21.30 14.86 -18.01
N THR A 11 -21.58 15.87 -18.85
CA THR A 11 -21.38 15.79 -20.30
C THR A 11 -19.92 15.65 -20.74
N ASN A 12 -18.98 15.95 -19.84
CA ASN A 12 -17.54 15.77 -20.07
C ASN A 12 -17.02 14.35 -19.68
N GLY A 13 -17.93 13.40 -19.43
CA GLY A 13 -17.61 12.02 -19.08
C GLY A 13 -17.25 11.80 -17.60
N LYS A 14 -17.21 12.86 -16.77
CA LYS A 14 -17.04 12.73 -15.32
C LYS A 14 -18.35 12.42 -14.63
N GLY A 15 -18.28 11.79 -13.47
CA GLY A 15 -19.44 11.52 -12.63
C GLY A 15 -19.12 11.68 -11.16
N TYR A 16 -20.14 12.02 -10.40
CA TYR A 16 -20.03 12.25 -8.97
C TYR A 16 -21.24 11.68 -8.24
N ILE A 17 -21.06 11.19 -7.03
CA ILE A 17 -22.13 10.88 -6.11
C ILE A 17 -22.14 11.96 -5.02
N TYR A 18 -23.23 12.69 -4.92
CA TYR A 18 -23.48 13.65 -3.86
C TYR A 18 -24.27 12.97 -2.75
N LYS A 19 -23.71 12.88 -1.54
CA LYS A 19 -24.45 12.45 -0.35
C LYS A 19 -25.10 13.67 0.31
N ILE A 20 -26.41 13.70 0.30
CA ILE A 20 -27.22 14.79 0.86
C ILE A 20 -27.68 14.37 2.27
N ASN A 21 -27.49 15.23 3.24
CA ASN A 21 -27.95 15.01 4.62
C ASN A 21 -29.46 15.36 4.76
N THR A 22 -30.03 15.07 5.92
CA THR A 22 -31.45 15.33 6.21
C THR A 22 -31.85 16.80 6.20
N THR A 23 -30.87 17.73 6.16
CA THR A 23 -31.11 19.17 6.03
C THR A 23 -30.99 19.67 4.58
N GLY A 24 -30.81 18.77 3.61
CA GLY A 24 -30.67 19.10 2.19
C GLY A 24 -29.29 19.62 1.78
N GLN A 25 -28.28 19.52 2.66
CA GLN A 25 -26.92 19.97 2.36
C GLN A 25 -26.04 18.80 1.86
N VAL A 26 -25.10 19.11 0.96
CA VAL A 26 -24.10 18.13 0.53
C VAL A 26 -23.16 17.81 1.71
N ALA A 27 -23.24 16.58 2.20
CA ALA A 27 -22.40 16.09 3.28
C ALA A 27 -21.05 15.52 2.74
N GLU A 28 -21.10 14.90 1.55
CA GLU A 28 -19.94 14.28 0.91
C GLU A 28 -20.11 14.29 -0.60
N THR A 29 -18.99 14.42 -1.32
CA THR A 29 -18.94 14.25 -2.77
C THR A 29 -17.93 13.17 -3.10
N LEU A 30 -18.35 12.12 -3.82
CA LEU A 30 -17.51 11.02 -4.26
C LEU A 30 -17.32 11.12 -5.78
N ASP A 31 -16.07 11.00 -6.22
CA ASP A 31 -15.72 10.94 -7.66
C ASP A 31 -15.91 9.50 -8.17
N CYS A 32 -16.69 9.30 -9.21
CA CYS A 32 -16.95 8.00 -9.82
C CYS A 32 -15.69 7.29 -10.33
N ALA A 33 -14.63 8.02 -10.66
CA ALA A 33 -13.33 7.43 -11.00
C ALA A 33 -12.58 6.85 -9.79
N LYS A 34 -12.96 7.24 -8.56
CA LYS A 34 -12.23 6.90 -7.32
C LYS A 34 -12.99 5.94 -6.40
N VAL A 35 -14.23 5.63 -6.69
CA VAL A 35 -15.03 4.67 -5.93
C VAL A 35 -14.94 3.26 -6.53
N PRO A 36 -15.25 2.19 -5.75
CA PRO A 36 -15.28 0.83 -6.27
C PRO A 36 -16.19 0.69 -7.50
N GLY A 37 -15.76 -0.14 -8.46
CA GLY A 37 -16.53 -0.41 -9.67
C GLY A 37 -17.97 -0.86 -9.36
N GLY A 38 -18.94 -0.36 -10.12
CA GLY A 38 -20.36 -0.63 -9.92
C GLY A 38 -21.08 0.31 -8.94
N THR A 39 -20.36 1.18 -8.24
CA THR A 39 -20.96 2.21 -7.37
C THR A 39 -21.66 3.29 -8.20
N CYS A 40 -21.06 3.68 -9.33
CA CYS A 40 -21.66 4.58 -10.30
C CYS A 40 -22.25 3.77 -11.46
N THR A 41 -23.50 4.07 -11.84
CA THR A 41 -24.26 3.34 -12.86
C THR A 41 -24.63 4.21 -14.06
N LEU A 42 -24.68 5.52 -13.90
CA LEU A 42 -25.00 6.48 -14.97
C LEU A 42 -23.74 6.94 -15.71
N THR A 43 -22.57 6.83 -15.09
CA THR A 43 -21.29 7.31 -15.62
C THR A 43 -20.50 6.16 -16.23
N ASP A 44 -20.07 6.29 -17.50
CA ASP A 44 -19.07 5.37 -18.06
C ASP A 44 -17.71 5.69 -17.43
N THR A 45 -17.38 4.95 -16.37
CA THR A 45 -16.17 5.16 -15.58
C THR A 45 -14.89 4.71 -16.27
N ARG A 46 -14.94 3.99 -17.41
CA ARG A 46 -13.76 3.40 -18.06
C ARG A 46 -12.74 4.45 -18.50
N ALA A 47 -13.22 5.50 -19.21
CA ALA A 47 -12.34 6.58 -19.65
C ALA A 47 -11.78 7.37 -18.46
N ALA A 48 -12.64 7.73 -17.48
CA ALA A 48 -12.25 8.45 -16.27
C ALA A 48 -11.27 7.63 -15.42
N THR A 49 -11.47 6.31 -15.31
CA THR A 49 -10.56 5.40 -14.61
C THR A 49 -9.21 5.31 -15.31
N ALA A 50 -9.18 5.25 -16.65
CA ALA A 50 -7.93 5.24 -17.42
C ALA A 50 -7.17 6.57 -17.29
N GLU A 51 -7.85 7.71 -17.31
CA GLU A 51 -7.26 9.03 -17.09
C GLU A 51 -6.66 9.13 -15.67
N GLN A 52 -7.41 8.66 -14.66
CA GLN A 52 -6.95 8.66 -13.26
C GLN A 52 -5.74 7.72 -13.07
N ALA A 53 -5.72 6.53 -13.68
CA ALA A 53 -4.56 5.63 -13.68
C ALA A 53 -3.33 6.30 -14.34
N GLY A 54 -3.54 7.04 -15.42
CA GLY A 54 -2.51 7.86 -16.06
C GLY A 54 -1.97 8.96 -15.15
N LEU A 55 -2.83 9.62 -14.37
CA LEU A 55 -2.41 10.59 -13.35
C LEU A 55 -1.55 9.91 -12.29
N TYR A 56 -1.98 8.79 -11.72
CA TYR A 56 -1.20 8.07 -10.71
C TYR A 56 0.13 7.55 -11.26
N THR A 57 0.19 7.16 -12.53
CA THR A 57 1.46 6.80 -13.19
C THR A 57 2.43 7.99 -13.20
N ARG A 58 1.96 9.20 -13.53
CA ARG A 58 2.81 10.40 -13.48
C ARG A 58 3.28 10.72 -12.07
N LEU A 59 2.36 10.72 -11.10
CA LEU A 59 2.68 10.97 -9.68
C LEU A 59 3.66 9.93 -9.11
N ALA A 60 3.49 8.66 -9.47
CA ALA A 60 4.42 7.60 -9.09
C ALA A 60 5.81 7.83 -9.69
N LYS A 61 5.91 8.22 -10.97
CA LYS A 61 7.17 8.56 -11.62
C LYS A 61 7.86 9.75 -10.95
N GLU A 62 7.13 10.81 -10.62
CA GLU A 62 7.64 11.97 -9.88
C GLU A 62 8.15 11.55 -8.49
N ALA A 63 7.50 10.59 -7.85
CA ALA A 63 7.94 9.98 -6.60
C ALA A 63 9.17 9.05 -6.76
N GLY A 64 9.64 8.80 -7.99
CA GLY A 64 10.79 7.95 -8.28
C GLY A 64 10.45 6.47 -8.47
N SER A 65 9.16 6.12 -8.61
CA SER A 65 8.70 4.77 -8.92
C SER A 65 8.58 4.56 -10.42
N SER A 66 8.89 3.35 -10.90
CA SER A 66 8.68 2.92 -12.30
C SER A 66 7.30 2.31 -12.56
N CYS A 67 6.39 2.35 -11.58
CA CYS A 67 5.07 1.74 -11.68
C CYS A 67 4.22 2.38 -12.79
N GLN A 68 3.91 1.61 -13.83
CA GLN A 68 2.86 1.93 -14.79
C GLN A 68 1.55 1.42 -14.22
N VAL A 69 0.69 2.32 -13.76
CA VAL A 69 -0.54 1.96 -13.04
C VAL A 69 -1.58 1.40 -14.00
N SER A 70 -1.98 0.15 -13.79
CA SER A 70 -3.03 -0.55 -14.54
C SER A 70 -4.37 -0.53 -13.79
N ARG A 71 -4.33 -0.60 -12.46
CA ARG A 71 -5.50 -0.52 -11.56
C ARG A 71 -5.11 0.23 -10.29
N TYR A 72 -6.09 0.73 -9.58
CA TYR A 72 -5.88 1.42 -8.32
C TYR A 72 -7.09 1.30 -7.39
N ALA A 73 -6.88 1.55 -6.11
CA ALA A 73 -7.94 1.76 -5.12
C ALA A 73 -7.55 2.88 -4.17
N VAL A 74 -8.44 3.84 -3.99
CA VAL A 74 -8.20 5.00 -3.12
C VAL A 74 -8.63 4.66 -1.71
N PHE A 75 -7.75 4.90 -0.74
CA PHE A 75 -8.09 4.77 0.68
C PHE A 75 -8.91 5.98 1.15
N PRO A 76 -9.68 5.84 2.23
CA PRO A 76 -10.33 6.99 2.85
C PRO A 76 -9.34 8.10 3.16
N THR A 77 -9.68 9.32 2.80
CA THR A 77 -8.80 10.48 2.94
C THR A 77 -8.44 10.73 4.41
N GLN A 78 -7.16 10.83 4.70
CA GLN A 78 -6.64 11.18 6.01
C GLN A 78 -5.79 12.45 5.90
N GLY A 79 -6.31 13.54 6.40
CA GLY A 79 -5.67 14.85 6.28
C GLY A 79 -5.70 15.40 4.84
N ASN A 80 -4.59 15.97 4.37
CA ASN A 80 -4.46 16.61 3.06
C ASN A 80 -3.69 15.78 2.03
N LYS A 81 -3.56 14.48 2.25
CA LYS A 81 -2.91 13.56 1.30
C LYS A 81 -3.89 12.50 0.80
N GLU A 82 -3.81 12.20 -0.47
CA GLU A 82 -4.47 11.06 -1.08
C GLU A 82 -3.56 9.83 -0.95
N THR A 83 -4.09 8.75 -0.38
CA THR A 83 -3.39 7.46 -0.27
C THR A 83 -4.09 6.47 -1.19
N VAL A 84 -3.31 5.78 -2.01
CA VAL A 84 -3.83 4.94 -3.09
C VAL A 84 -3.05 3.63 -3.15
N GLU A 85 -3.74 2.51 -3.19
CA GLU A 85 -3.12 1.25 -3.62
C GLU A 85 -3.01 1.29 -5.15
N LEU A 86 -1.81 1.10 -5.66
CA LEU A 86 -1.46 1.05 -7.06
C LEU A 86 -1.16 -0.39 -7.46
N VAL A 87 -1.70 -0.84 -8.56
CA VAL A 87 -1.31 -2.11 -9.20
C VAL A 87 -0.59 -1.76 -10.49
N CYS A 88 0.67 -2.14 -10.56
CA CYS A 88 1.51 -1.88 -11.73
C CYS A 88 1.18 -2.85 -12.87
N ALA A 89 1.65 -2.57 -14.08
CA ALA A 89 1.41 -3.40 -15.27
C ALA A 89 1.96 -4.83 -15.14
N ASP A 90 2.99 -5.03 -14.31
CA ASP A 90 3.56 -6.34 -13.97
C ASP A 90 2.73 -7.11 -12.92
N GLY A 91 1.66 -6.50 -12.40
CA GLY A 91 0.77 -7.04 -11.39
C GLY A 91 1.22 -6.79 -9.94
N ASN A 92 2.39 -6.20 -9.72
CA ASN A 92 2.88 -5.88 -8.38
C ASN A 92 2.07 -4.71 -7.77
N GLY A 93 1.83 -4.81 -6.46
CA GLY A 93 1.17 -3.79 -5.67
C GLY A 93 2.16 -2.80 -5.05
N SER A 94 1.73 -1.57 -4.87
CA SER A 94 2.44 -0.55 -4.09
C SER A 94 1.44 0.44 -3.49
N ILE A 95 1.88 1.23 -2.51
CA ILE A 95 1.06 2.28 -1.91
C ILE A 95 1.66 3.64 -2.25
N GLY A 96 0.90 4.44 -2.99
CA GLY A 96 1.21 5.83 -3.25
C GLY A 96 0.57 6.74 -2.20
N MET A 97 1.33 7.68 -1.69
CA MET A 97 0.86 8.75 -0.79
C MET A 97 1.18 10.08 -1.44
N PHE A 98 0.15 10.77 -1.91
CA PHE A 98 0.28 11.99 -2.69
C PHE A 98 -0.33 13.18 -1.93
N PRO A 99 0.51 14.09 -1.42
CA PRO A 99 0.02 15.31 -0.79
C PRO A 99 -0.57 16.26 -1.85
N ALA A 100 -1.44 17.18 -1.43
CA ALA A 100 -2.00 18.20 -2.32
C ALA A 100 -0.92 19.12 -2.93
N THR A 101 0.20 19.28 -2.25
CA THR A 101 1.37 20.05 -2.72
C THR A 101 2.65 19.31 -2.35
N GLY A 102 3.65 19.38 -3.23
CA GLY A 102 4.95 18.74 -3.02
C GLY A 102 5.04 17.33 -3.59
N LYS A 103 6.16 16.67 -3.32
CA LYS A 103 6.48 15.35 -3.86
C LYS A 103 5.79 14.24 -3.04
N GLY A 104 5.14 13.31 -3.72
CA GLY A 104 4.59 12.11 -3.12
C GLY A 104 5.66 11.06 -2.78
N VAL A 105 5.21 9.98 -2.14
CA VAL A 105 6.01 8.79 -1.83
C VAL A 105 5.28 7.56 -2.35
N VAL A 106 6.02 6.62 -2.94
CA VAL A 106 5.51 5.29 -3.31
C VAL A 106 6.31 4.24 -2.54
N LEU A 107 5.61 3.42 -1.79
CA LEU A 107 6.17 2.32 -1.02
C LEU A 107 5.78 0.99 -1.66
N ASP A 108 6.71 0.05 -1.79
CA ASP A 108 6.34 -1.34 -2.06
C ASP A 108 5.49 -1.92 -0.93
N CYS A 109 4.85 -3.07 -1.16
CA CYS A 109 3.92 -3.64 -0.18
C CYS A 109 4.59 -3.98 1.16
N GLY A 110 5.88 -4.30 1.15
CA GLY A 110 6.64 -4.57 2.38
C GLY A 110 6.81 -3.32 3.25
N HIS A 111 7.29 -2.24 2.66
CA HIS A 111 7.43 -0.96 3.35
C HIS A 111 6.08 -0.31 3.69
N ALA A 112 5.06 -0.54 2.86
CA ALA A 112 3.70 -0.07 3.14
C ALA A 112 3.13 -0.64 4.45
N LEU A 113 3.45 -1.90 4.79
CA LEU A 113 3.06 -2.50 6.08
C LEU A 113 3.62 -1.70 7.26
N LEU A 114 4.87 -1.22 7.16
CA LEU A 114 5.50 -0.41 8.21
C LEU A 114 4.80 0.95 8.38
N ALA A 115 4.20 1.46 7.30
CA ALA A 115 3.38 2.67 7.31
C ALA A 115 1.92 2.42 7.70
N GLY A 116 1.54 1.17 8.01
CA GLY A 116 0.19 0.79 8.41
C GLY A 116 -0.77 0.48 7.25
N TYR A 117 -0.26 0.31 6.03
CA TYR A 117 -1.05 -0.03 4.85
C TYR A 117 -0.76 -1.45 4.39
N LYS A 118 -1.78 -2.14 3.87
CA LYS A 118 -1.67 -3.49 3.31
C LYS A 118 -2.11 -3.46 1.85
N CYS A 119 -1.29 -4.03 0.96
CA CYS A 119 -1.72 -4.30 -0.40
C CYS A 119 -2.73 -5.44 -0.43
N THR A 120 -3.82 -5.25 -1.13
CA THR A 120 -4.91 -6.22 -1.27
C THR A 120 -5.33 -6.43 -2.72
N LEU A 121 -5.00 -5.49 -3.59
CA LEU A 121 -5.41 -5.47 -4.98
C LEU A 121 -4.37 -6.09 -5.92
N GLY A 122 -3.10 -5.79 -5.67
CA GLY A 122 -1.95 -6.30 -6.41
C GLY A 122 -1.21 -7.42 -5.68
N LYS A 123 -0.25 -8.03 -6.37
CA LYS A 123 0.66 -8.98 -5.74
C LYS A 123 1.52 -8.25 -4.71
N ALA A 124 1.73 -8.87 -3.55
CA ALA A 124 2.63 -8.31 -2.56
C ALA A 124 4.06 -8.27 -3.12
N ASP A 125 4.62 -7.07 -3.22
CA ASP A 125 6.02 -6.84 -3.58
C ASP A 125 6.84 -6.64 -2.30
N TYR A 126 7.85 -7.50 -2.10
CA TYR A 126 8.78 -7.45 -0.97
C TYR A 126 10.23 -7.18 -1.44
N SER A 127 10.39 -6.70 -2.65
CA SER A 127 11.72 -6.42 -3.24
C SER A 127 12.51 -5.39 -2.42
N GLY A 128 11.84 -4.40 -1.86
CA GLY A 128 12.45 -3.40 -0.98
C GLY A 128 12.97 -4.01 0.32
N LEU A 129 12.20 -4.89 0.97
CA LEU A 129 12.66 -5.62 2.17
C LEU A 129 13.85 -6.53 1.85
N THR A 130 13.84 -7.17 0.67
CA THR A 130 14.98 -7.96 0.18
C THR A 130 16.21 -7.08 -0.01
N ALA A 131 16.03 -5.87 -0.58
CA ALA A 131 17.12 -4.92 -0.75
C ALA A 131 17.67 -4.43 0.60
N ASP A 132 16.81 -4.22 1.60
CA ASP A 132 17.24 -3.86 2.95
C ASP A 132 18.07 -4.95 3.59
N LEU A 133 17.65 -6.22 3.50
CA LEU A 133 18.44 -7.34 4.00
C LEU A 133 19.85 -7.39 3.38
N ARG A 134 19.94 -7.10 2.07
CA ARG A 134 21.24 -7.07 1.36
C ARG A 134 22.17 -5.99 1.89
N LYS A 135 21.66 -4.83 2.36
CA LYS A 135 22.46 -3.77 3.00
C LYS A 135 23.15 -4.29 4.28
N PHE A 136 22.55 -5.27 4.95
CA PHE A 136 23.11 -5.93 6.14
C PHE A 136 23.88 -7.23 5.82
N GLY A 137 24.23 -7.44 4.55
CA GLY A 137 25.01 -8.62 4.13
C GLY A 137 24.21 -9.93 4.06
N LYS A 138 22.86 -9.87 4.17
CA LYS A 138 21.96 -11.05 4.11
C LYS A 138 21.57 -11.35 2.66
N LYS A 139 22.56 -11.65 1.82
CA LYS A 139 22.40 -11.75 0.36
C LYS A 139 21.54 -12.94 -0.08
N GLU A 140 21.54 -14.02 0.67
CA GLU A 140 20.86 -15.27 0.33
C GLU A 140 19.33 -15.21 0.53
N CYS A 141 18.86 -14.30 1.38
CA CYS A 141 17.44 -14.18 1.67
C CYS A 141 16.70 -13.32 0.61
N THR A 142 15.84 -13.94 -0.15
CA THR A 142 14.78 -13.25 -0.89
C THR A 142 13.49 -13.35 -0.08
N VAL A 143 12.92 -12.21 0.30
CA VAL A 143 11.73 -12.16 1.15
C VAL A 143 10.52 -12.72 0.41
N SER A 144 9.85 -13.72 1.00
CA SER A 144 8.67 -14.37 0.45
C SER A 144 7.38 -14.04 1.20
N SER A 145 7.48 -13.73 2.49
CA SER A 145 6.35 -13.32 3.32
C SER A 145 6.81 -12.52 4.55
N THR A 146 5.86 -11.88 5.21
CA THR A 146 6.11 -11.04 6.38
C THR A 146 5.15 -11.38 7.52
N GLY A 147 5.60 -11.15 8.75
CA GLY A 147 4.72 -11.03 9.92
C GLY A 147 4.03 -9.66 9.97
N GLN A 148 3.30 -9.42 11.06
CA GLN A 148 2.75 -8.08 11.35
C GLN A 148 3.86 -7.18 11.91
N PRO A 149 3.91 -5.89 11.51
CA PRO A 149 4.82 -4.94 12.11
C PRO A 149 4.54 -4.74 13.60
N LEU A 150 5.59 -4.73 14.42
CA LEU A 150 5.52 -4.50 15.85
C LEU A 150 6.19 -3.18 16.19
N LYS A 151 5.44 -2.26 16.80
CA LYS A 151 6.02 -1.01 17.33
C LYS A 151 6.67 -1.29 18.69
N ALA A 152 7.93 -0.94 18.80
CA ALA A 152 8.67 -1.02 20.07
C ALA A 152 8.47 0.28 20.89
N PRO A 153 8.71 0.24 22.23
CA PRO A 153 8.55 1.43 23.10
C PRO A 153 9.45 2.62 22.72
N ASP A 154 10.58 2.36 22.07
CA ASP A 154 11.52 3.37 21.58
C ASP A 154 11.07 4.02 20.25
N GLY A 155 9.86 3.67 19.76
CA GLY A 155 9.29 4.16 18.50
C GLY A 155 9.79 3.41 17.26
N SER A 156 10.76 2.49 17.39
CA SER A 156 11.19 1.66 16.26
C SER A 156 10.10 0.66 15.84
N ILE A 157 10.18 0.22 14.60
CA ILE A 157 9.25 -0.77 14.04
C ILE A 157 10.05 -2.04 13.76
N ARG A 158 9.57 -3.18 14.22
CA ARG A 158 10.15 -4.49 13.93
C ARG A 158 9.27 -5.26 12.98
N LEU A 159 9.86 -5.84 11.95
CA LEU A 159 9.17 -6.65 10.97
C LEU A 159 9.88 -8.00 10.81
N GLU A 160 9.15 -9.06 11.10
CA GLU A 160 9.61 -10.41 10.81
C GLU A 160 9.40 -10.72 9.32
N VAL A 161 10.42 -11.28 8.68
CA VAL A 161 10.36 -11.72 7.29
C VAL A 161 10.77 -13.18 7.16
N ALA A 162 10.14 -13.89 6.22
CA ALA A 162 10.55 -15.23 5.83
C ALA A 162 11.28 -15.20 4.49
N CYS A 163 12.23 -16.10 4.30
CA CYS A 163 13.00 -16.25 3.08
C CYS A 163 12.40 -17.34 2.17
N SER A 164 12.53 -17.20 0.87
CA SER A 164 11.99 -18.15 -0.12
C SER A 164 12.75 -19.48 -0.17
N ASP A 165 13.96 -19.54 0.39
CA ASP A 165 14.79 -20.74 0.47
C ASP A 165 14.35 -21.73 1.57
N GLY A 166 13.35 -21.34 2.39
CA GLY A 166 12.82 -22.15 3.49
C GLY A 166 13.73 -22.21 4.72
N LEU A 167 14.81 -21.44 4.75
CA LEU A 167 15.65 -21.26 5.95
C LEU A 167 14.98 -20.22 6.89
N PRO A 168 15.35 -20.23 8.19
CA PRO A 168 14.88 -19.21 9.12
C PRO A 168 15.22 -17.80 8.61
N GLY A 169 14.21 -16.94 8.55
CA GLY A 169 14.34 -15.58 8.06
C GLY A 169 14.93 -14.62 9.09
N TYR A 170 14.47 -13.39 9.07
CA TYR A 170 15.07 -12.30 9.84
C TYR A 170 14.01 -11.44 10.53
N MET A 171 14.40 -10.83 11.63
CA MET A 171 13.75 -9.69 12.23
C MET A 171 14.49 -8.43 11.78
N ILE A 172 13.82 -7.55 11.03
CA ILE A 172 14.38 -6.26 10.58
C ILE A 172 13.83 -5.17 11.49
N GLN A 173 14.70 -4.29 11.98
CA GLN A 173 14.31 -3.11 12.74
C GLN A 173 14.42 -1.86 11.88
N TYR A 174 13.39 -1.02 11.94
CA TYR A 174 13.25 0.22 11.21
C TYR A 174 13.10 1.41 12.17
N SER A 175 13.69 2.56 11.85
CA SER A 175 13.41 3.83 12.53
C SER A 175 12.15 4.52 11.99
N ASP A 176 11.87 4.31 10.72
CA ASP A 176 10.71 4.80 9.98
C ASP A 176 10.43 3.82 8.82
N PRO A 177 9.28 3.90 8.11
CA PRO A 177 8.93 2.93 7.07
C PRO A 177 9.94 2.73 5.93
N SER A 178 10.93 3.61 5.79
CA SER A 178 11.90 3.58 4.68
C SER A 178 13.35 3.35 5.15
N THR A 179 13.61 3.34 6.46
CA THR A 179 14.97 3.34 7.01
C THR A 179 15.22 2.13 7.91
N ALA A 180 15.76 1.07 7.32
CA ALA A 180 16.21 -0.10 8.05
C ALA A 180 17.49 0.21 8.86
N LYS A 181 17.56 -0.28 10.10
CA LYS A 181 18.68 -0.08 11.05
C LYS A 181 19.51 -1.33 11.25
N GLU A 182 18.87 -2.47 11.36
CA GLU A 182 19.55 -3.75 11.55
C GLU A 182 18.68 -4.92 11.08
N ALA A 183 19.28 -6.08 10.87
CA ALA A 183 18.63 -7.34 10.59
C ALA A 183 19.26 -8.48 11.40
N VAL A 184 18.47 -9.07 12.31
CA VAL A 184 18.88 -10.17 13.18
C VAL A 184 18.25 -11.46 12.68
N ALA A 185 19.03 -12.53 12.50
CA ALA A 185 18.47 -13.82 12.09
C ALA A 185 17.50 -14.35 13.17
N CYS A 186 16.39 -14.94 12.74
CA CYS A 186 15.37 -15.48 13.62
C CYS A 186 15.87 -16.58 14.57
N SER A 187 16.96 -17.27 14.22
CA SER A 187 17.65 -18.18 15.11
C SER A 187 18.24 -17.52 16.37
N PHE A 188 18.42 -16.19 16.35
CA PHE A 188 18.97 -15.40 17.46
C PHE A 188 17.99 -14.34 18.00
N ALA A 189 16.95 -13.99 17.24
CA ALA A 189 16.02 -12.92 17.61
C ALA A 189 15.05 -13.28 18.74
N GLY A 190 14.84 -14.56 19.02
CA GLY A 190 14.01 -15.05 20.14
C GLY A 190 12.50 -14.81 20.05
N ASN A 191 12.02 -13.94 19.18
CA ASN A 191 10.64 -13.49 19.08
C ASN A 191 10.02 -13.66 17.68
N CYS A 192 10.62 -14.46 16.80
CA CYS A 192 10.05 -14.82 15.50
C CYS A 192 8.91 -15.83 15.66
N VAL A 193 7.80 -15.58 14.97
CA VAL A 193 6.56 -16.35 15.10
C VAL A 193 6.11 -17.01 13.80
N LEU A 194 6.64 -16.57 12.65
CA LEU A 194 6.30 -17.20 11.36
C LEU A 194 6.70 -18.69 11.38
N PRO A 195 5.85 -19.60 10.85
CA PRO A 195 6.13 -21.04 10.89
C PRO A 195 7.46 -21.44 10.27
N THR A 196 7.87 -20.76 9.18
CA THR A 196 9.14 -20.99 8.49
C THR A 196 10.36 -20.56 9.29
N ASN A 197 10.19 -19.64 10.25
CA ASN A 197 11.26 -19.07 11.05
C ASN A 197 11.44 -19.76 12.40
N LYS A 198 10.49 -20.62 12.79
CA LYS A 198 10.60 -21.40 14.01
C LYS A 198 11.65 -22.51 13.83
N PRO A 199 12.50 -22.77 14.85
CA PRO A 199 13.38 -23.92 14.83
C PRO A 199 12.54 -25.19 14.58
N LYS A 200 12.94 -26.00 13.60
CA LYS A 200 12.33 -27.33 13.43
C LYS A 200 12.56 -28.08 14.74
N ALA A 201 11.48 -28.55 15.39
CA ALA A 201 11.60 -29.43 16.53
C ALA A 201 12.53 -30.59 16.12
N LYS A 202 13.62 -30.80 16.88
CA LYS A 202 14.46 -31.99 16.70
C LYS A 202 13.57 -33.19 17.05
N GLY A 203 13.14 -33.96 16.02
CA GLY A 203 12.53 -35.27 16.22
C GLY A 203 13.52 -36.24 16.78
#